data_436e7e3818dd4d32b33873f396b5735f
#
_entry.id   436e7e3818dd4d32b33873f396b5735f
#
_cell.length_a   1.000
_cell.length_b   1.000
_cell.length_c   1.000
_cell.angle_alpha   90.00
_cell.angle_beta   90.00
_cell.angle_gamma   90.00
#
_symmetry.space_group_name_H-M   'P 1'
#
loop_
_entity.id
_entity.type
_entity.pdbx_description
1 polymer ?
#
loop_
_entity_poly.entity_id
_entity_poly.type
_entity_poly.pdbx_seq_one_letter_code
_entity_poly.pdbx_strand_id
1 'polypeptide(L)'
;NVVDEVFINGNTIASSQALADDLLEMGVTVHFNLVHASKLMPNKVIEQCGNYMVLTSSMCIATPRQLFFKRLMDIVGGFVGLVIAGIATIIFAPIIKKQSPGPIFFSQIRVGKNGRKFRFYKFRSMNVNAEEQKKELMGQNEMSGLMFKMEDDPRVFPVGRFMRKFSIDELPQFWNILKGDMSLVGTRPPTEEEFSGYEARHRARLGIKPGLTGMWQVSGRSKITDFEEV
;
A
#
# COMPACT_ATOMS: atom_id res chain seq x y z
N ASN A 1 10.86 -12.41 -6.62
CA ASN A 1 9.83 -12.63 -7.63
C ASN A 1 8.49 -12.13 -7.10
N VAL A 2 7.67 -11.56 -7.98
CA VAL A 2 6.31 -11.13 -7.67
C VAL A 2 5.37 -12.23 -8.13
N VAL A 3 4.49 -12.69 -7.24
CA VAL A 3 3.50 -13.73 -7.51
C VAL A 3 2.13 -13.16 -7.17
N ASP A 4 1.21 -13.16 -8.12
CA ASP A 4 -0.17 -12.69 -7.94
C ASP A 4 -1.13 -13.84 -7.66
N GLU A 5 -0.92 -14.96 -8.36
CA GLU A 5 -1.81 -16.11 -8.35
C GLU A 5 -1.00 -17.39 -8.43
N VAL A 6 -1.45 -18.44 -7.76
CA VAL A 6 -0.85 -19.76 -7.77
C VAL A 6 -1.92 -20.79 -8.12
N PHE A 7 -1.63 -21.65 -9.10
CA PHE A 7 -2.47 -22.79 -9.46
C PHE A 7 -1.89 -24.07 -8.86
N ILE A 8 -2.65 -24.71 -7.98
CA ILE A 8 -2.27 -25.97 -7.32
C ILE A 8 -3.03 -27.12 -8.00
N ASN A 9 -2.27 -27.99 -8.67
CA ASN A 9 -2.77 -29.22 -9.28
C ASN A 9 -2.19 -30.43 -8.55
N GLY A 10 -2.60 -30.62 -7.31
CA GLY A 10 -2.13 -31.74 -6.48
C GLY A 10 -3.06 -32.96 -6.54
N ASN A 11 -2.50 -34.16 -6.38
CA ASN A 11 -3.28 -35.41 -6.33
C ASN A 11 -4.11 -35.55 -5.05
N THR A 12 -3.77 -34.80 -4.00
CA THR A 12 -4.53 -34.75 -2.74
C THR A 12 -4.45 -33.33 -2.17
N ILE A 13 -5.57 -32.77 -1.75
CA ILE A 13 -5.64 -31.44 -1.13
C ILE A 13 -4.89 -31.43 0.21
N ALA A 14 -4.95 -32.54 0.95
CA ALA A 14 -4.30 -32.60 2.27
C ALA A 14 -2.78 -32.33 2.20
N SER A 15 -2.10 -32.74 1.12
CA SER A 15 -0.67 -32.47 0.94
C SER A 15 -0.35 -31.01 0.49
N SER A 16 -1.35 -30.30 0.00
CA SER A 16 -1.16 -28.93 -0.54
C SER A 16 -1.81 -27.86 0.34
N GLN A 17 -2.49 -28.27 1.41
CA GLN A 17 -3.27 -27.34 2.24
C GLN A 17 -2.36 -26.38 3.01
N ALA A 18 -1.30 -26.86 3.63
CA ALA A 18 -0.36 -26.01 4.36
C ALA A 18 0.26 -24.93 3.43
N LEU A 19 0.66 -25.33 2.21
CA LEU A 19 1.16 -24.39 1.20
C LEU A 19 0.09 -23.37 0.80
N ALA A 20 -1.15 -23.80 0.67
CA ALA A 20 -2.24 -22.92 0.31
C ALA A 20 -2.56 -21.92 1.42
N ASP A 21 -2.54 -22.38 2.67
CA ASP A 21 -2.78 -21.53 3.84
C ASP A 21 -1.67 -20.47 3.95
N ASP A 22 -0.40 -20.85 3.77
CA ASP A 22 0.73 -19.92 3.74
C ASP A 22 0.60 -18.87 2.62
N LEU A 23 0.19 -19.30 1.41
CA LEU A 23 -0.01 -18.41 0.29
C LEU A 23 -1.19 -17.44 0.50
N LEU A 24 -2.28 -17.93 1.09
CA LEU A 24 -3.44 -17.10 1.44
C LEU A 24 -3.10 -16.09 2.53
N GLU A 25 -2.32 -16.48 3.55
CA GLU A 25 -1.81 -15.56 4.58
C GLU A 25 -0.91 -14.47 3.98
N MET A 26 -0.20 -14.77 2.89
CA MET A 26 0.58 -13.78 2.14
C MET A 26 -0.27 -12.90 1.19
N GLY A 27 -1.59 -13.14 1.11
CA GLY A 27 -2.51 -12.39 0.24
C GLY A 27 -2.47 -12.83 -1.23
N VAL A 28 -1.83 -13.96 -1.54
CA VAL A 28 -1.77 -14.52 -2.90
C VAL A 28 -3.07 -15.26 -3.21
N THR A 29 -3.59 -15.11 -4.43
CA THR A 29 -4.76 -15.87 -4.88
C THR A 29 -4.36 -17.31 -5.21
N VAL A 30 -5.11 -18.29 -4.66
CA VAL A 30 -4.83 -19.71 -4.88
C VAL A 30 -5.98 -20.37 -5.64
N HIS A 31 -5.65 -21.03 -6.74
CA HIS A 31 -6.56 -21.81 -7.57
C HIS A 31 -6.30 -23.30 -7.37
N PHE A 32 -7.35 -24.07 -7.13
CA PHE A 32 -7.27 -25.52 -7.03
C PHE A 32 -8.02 -26.20 -8.16
N ASN A 33 -7.47 -27.30 -8.67
CA ASN A 33 -8.23 -28.20 -9.51
C ASN A 33 -9.39 -28.81 -8.70
N LEU A 34 -10.63 -28.65 -9.20
CA LEU A 34 -11.86 -29.07 -8.49
C LEU A 34 -11.98 -30.56 -8.23
N VAL A 35 -11.26 -31.40 -8.94
CA VAL A 35 -11.32 -32.86 -8.75
C VAL A 35 -11.02 -33.28 -7.30
N HIS A 36 -10.34 -32.41 -6.55
CA HIS A 36 -9.86 -32.72 -5.19
C HIS A 36 -10.17 -31.64 -4.14
N ALA A 37 -11.12 -30.71 -4.42
CA ALA A 37 -11.38 -29.57 -3.55
C ALA A 37 -12.00 -29.93 -2.21
N SER A 38 -11.37 -29.54 -1.11
CA SER A 38 -11.80 -29.74 0.28
C SER A 38 -12.83 -28.69 0.74
N LYS A 39 -13.64 -29.03 1.76
CA LYS A 39 -14.65 -28.16 2.38
C LYS A 39 -14.07 -27.02 3.24
N LEU A 40 -12.76 -26.99 3.49
CA LEU A 40 -12.12 -26.18 4.54
C LEU A 40 -11.55 -24.82 4.09
N MET A 41 -11.69 -24.43 2.83
CA MET A 41 -11.12 -23.18 2.33
C MET A 41 -12.05 -21.98 2.52
N PRO A 42 -11.54 -20.80 2.98
CA PRO A 42 -12.34 -19.58 3.06
C PRO A 42 -12.59 -18.96 1.69
N ASN A 43 -13.68 -18.21 1.56
CA ASN A 43 -13.99 -17.37 0.39
C ASN A 43 -13.79 -18.09 -0.97
N LYS A 44 -14.63 -19.08 -1.25
CA LYS A 44 -14.52 -19.93 -2.44
C LYS A 44 -15.36 -19.42 -3.60
N VAL A 45 -14.78 -19.40 -4.79
CA VAL A 45 -15.51 -19.19 -6.04
C VAL A 45 -15.10 -20.26 -7.04
N ILE A 46 -16.09 -20.88 -7.68
CA ILE A 46 -15.85 -21.81 -8.80
C ILE A 46 -15.78 -20.97 -10.07
N GLU A 47 -14.66 -21.04 -10.77
CA GLU A 47 -14.47 -20.30 -12.01
C GLU A 47 -13.73 -21.14 -13.06
N GLN A 48 -13.76 -20.69 -14.30
CA GLN A 48 -13.08 -21.36 -15.41
C GLN A 48 -11.74 -20.63 -15.67
N CYS A 49 -10.65 -21.39 -15.53
CA CYS A 49 -9.31 -20.92 -15.88
C CYS A 49 -8.82 -21.69 -17.11
N GLY A 50 -8.89 -21.06 -18.28
CA GLY A 50 -8.65 -21.76 -19.55
C GLY A 50 -9.66 -22.89 -19.77
N ASN A 51 -9.17 -24.13 -19.91
CA ASN A 51 -10.00 -25.32 -20.08
C ASN A 51 -10.32 -26.05 -18.77
N TYR A 52 -9.92 -25.52 -17.62
CA TYR A 52 -10.11 -26.16 -16.31
C TYR A 52 -11.17 -25.44 -15.49
N MET A 53 -12.02 -26.23 -14.86
CA MET A 53 -12.86 -25.75 -13.76
C MET A 53 -12.02 -25.73 -12.50
N VAL A 54 -11.88 -24.56 -11.86
CA VAL A 54 -11.03 -24.36 -10.68
C VAL A 54 -11.86 -23.84 -9.50
N LEU A 55 -11.43 -24.20 -8.31
CA LEU A 55 -11.88 -23.57 -7.08
C LEU A 55 -10.86 -22.50 -6.69
N THR A 56 -11.25 -21.25 -6.83
CA THR A 56 -10.43 -20.10 -6.41
C THR A 56 -10.73 -19.76 -4.96
N SER A 57 -9.70 -19.63 -4.14
CA SER A 57 -9.78 -19.07 -2.80
C SER A 57 -8.88 -17.83 -2.70
N SER A 58 -9.42 -16.77 -2.14
CA SER A 58 -8.67 -15.51 -1.98
C SER A 58 -9.18 -14.76 -0.74
N MET A 59 -8.32 -14.01 -0.07
CA MET A 59 -8.75 -13.11 1.00
C MET A 59 -9.64 -11.97 0.50
N CYS A 60 -9.47 -11.55 -0.74
CA CYS A 60 -10.25 -10.48 -1.39
C CYS A 60 -10.87 -10.98 -2.69
N ILE A 61 -12.10 -11.48 -2.63
CA ILE A 61 -12.87 -11.82 -3.82
C ILE A 61 -13.67 -10.59 -4.27
N ALA A 62 -13.30 -10.04 -5.41
CA ALA A 62 -14.04 -8.95 -6.04
C ALA A 62 -14.48 -9.38 -7.44
N THR A 63 -15.74 -9.14 -7.79
CA THR A 63 -16.24 -9.43 -9.13
C THR A 63 -15.59 -8.50 -10.17
N PRO A 64 -15.46 -8.93 -11.44
CA PRO A 64 -14.92 -8.08 -12.51
C PRO A 64 -15.64 -6.72 -12.63
N ARG A 65 -16.95 -6.69 -12.36
CA ARG A 65 -17.73 -5.43 -12.34
C ARG A 65 -17.28 -4.51 -11.21
N GLN A 66 -17.08 -5.04 -10.00
CA GLN A 66 -16.59 -4.25 -8.86
C GLN A 66 -15.19 -3.71 -9.12
N LEU A 67 -14.29 -4.51 -9.69
CA LEU A 67 -12.95 -4.08 -10.08
C LEU A 67 -12.99 -2.98 -11.16
N PHE A 68 -13.88 -3.09 -12.13
CA PHE A 68 -14.08 -2.08 -13.16
C PHE A 68 -14.53 -0.74 -12.54
N PHE A 69 -15.61 -0.75 -11.74
CA PHE A 69 -16.10 0.47 -11.08
C PHE A 69 -15.06 1.06 -10.12
N LYS A 70 -14.36 0.21 -9.39
CA LYS A 70 -13.25 0.63 -8.52
C LYS A 70 -12.18 1.37 -9.32
N ARG A 71 -11.77 0.81 -10.48
CA ARG A 71 -10.77 1.45 -11.34
C ARG A 71 -11.29 2.74 -11.97
N LEU A 72 -12.55 2.78 -12.37
CA LEU A 72 -13.18 3.99 -12.90
C LEU A 72 -13.16 5.12 -11.85
N MET A 73 -13.54 4.82 -10.60
CA MET A 73 -13.45 5.79 -9.50
C MET A 73 -12.00 6.25 -9.27
N ASP A 74 -11.03 5.35 -9.32
CA ASP A 74 -9.62 5.69 -9.16
C ASP A 74 -9.14 6.63 -10.28
N ILE A 75 -9.57 6.42 -11.52
CA ILE A 75 -9.21 7.28 -12.66
C ILE A 75 -9.85 8.66 -12.51
N VAL A 76 -11.17 8.73 -12.26
CA VAL A 76 -11.89 10.00 -12.11
C VAL A 76 -11.34 10.80 -10.93
N GLY A 77 -11.26 10.18 -9.75
CA GLY A 77 -10.73 10.83 -8.56
C GLY A 77 -9.24 11.17 -8.68
N GLY A 78 -8.47 10.30 -9.34
CA GLY A 78 -7.06 10.53 -9.64
C GLY A 78 -6.85 11.77 -10.53
N PHE A 79 -7.69 11.92 -11.56
CA PHE A 79 -7.64 13.09 -12.45
C PHE A 79 -7.99 14.39 -11.71
N VAL A 80 -9.11 14.40 -10.97
CA VAL A 80 -9.52 15.57 -10.17
C VAL A 80 -8.43 15.92 -9.14
N GLY A 81 -7.91 14.92 -8.43
CA GLY A 81 -6.86 15.12 -7.45
C GLY A 81 -5.54 15.62 -8.08
N LEU A 82 -5.22 15.19 -9.30
CA LEU A 82 -4.03 15.69 -10.01
C LEU A 82 -4.17 17.16 -10.42
N VAL A 83 -5.36 17.61 -10.81
CA VAL A 83 -5.63 19.04 -11.06
C VAL A 83 -5.41 19.85 -9.78
N ILE A 84 -5.95 19.37 -8.65
CA ILE A 84 -5.74 20.00 -7.34
C ILE A 84 -4.24 20.01 -6.97
N ALA A 85 -3.53 18.90 -7.21
CA ALA A 85 -2.08 18.81 -6.98
C ALA A 85 -1.31 19.83 -7.86
N GLY A 86 -1.75 20.06 -9.09
CA GLY A 86 -1.17 21.08 -9.96
C GLY A 86 -1.31 22.49 -9.38
N ILE A 87 -2.50 22.85 -8.94
CA ILE A 87 -2.77 24.15 -8.27
C ILE A 87 -1.91 24.27 -7.00
N ALA A 88 -1.90 23.23 -6.15
CA ALA A 88 -1.07 23.18 -4.95
C ALA A 88 0.43 23.34 -5.29
N THR A 89 0.89 22.76 -6.40
CA THR A 89 2.28 22.91 -6.84
C THR A 89 2.62 24.38 -7.14
N ILE A 90 1.76 25.11 -7.82
CA ILE A 90 1.97 26.53 -8.13
C ILE A 90 2.12 27.35 -6.85
N ILE A 91 1.30 27.04 -5.82
CA ILE A 91 1.31 27.78 -4.55
C ILE A 91 2.50 27.39 -3.68
N PHE A 92 2.72 26.08 -3.48
CA PHE A 92 3.67 25.59 -2.48
C PHE A 92 5.12 25.47 -3.02
N ALA A 93 5.32 25.29 -4.32
CA ALA A 93 6.66 25.14 -4.88
C ALA A 93 7.62 26.31 -4.55
N PRO A 94 7.23 27.58 -4.74
CA PRO A 94 8.10 28.71 -4.39
C PRO A 94 8.38 28.78 -2.89
N ILE A 95 7.39 28.46 -2.05
CA ILE A 95 7.52 28.50 -0.58
C ILE A 95 8.48 27.40 -0.11
N ILE A 96 8.33 26.16 -0.64
CA ILE A 96 9.23 25.05 -0.36
C ILE A 96 10.66 25.39 -0.72
N LYS A 97 10.89 25.93 -1.93
CA LYS A 97 12.24 26.30 -2.38
C LYS A 97 12.86 27.41 -1.52
N LYS A 98 12.05 28.36 -1.04
CA LYS A 98 12.52 29.44 -0.17
C LYS A 98 12.93 28.95 1.22
N GLN A 99 12.17 28.00 1.81
CA GLN A 99 12.44 27.49 3.16
C GLN A 99 13.52 26.41 3.18
N SER A 100 13.57 25.57 2.14
CA SER A 100 14.56 24.50 2.02
C SER A 100 15.01 24.37 0.57
N PRO A 101 16.22 24.83 0.20
CA PRO A 101 16.76 24.68 -1.15
C PRO A 101 16.81 23.20 -1.57
N GLY A 102 16.44 22.91 -2.84
CA GLY A 102 16.44 21.56 -3.39
C GLY A 102 15.17 21.21 -4.17
N PRO A 103 14.90 19.90 -4.44
CA PRO A 103 13.74 19.46 -5.23
C PRO A 103 12.43 19.75 -4.51
N ILE A 104 11.36 20.06 -5.25
CA ILE A 104 10.01 20.32 -4.73
C ILE A 104 9.34 19.01 -4.33
N PHE A 105 9.55 17.98 -5.15
CA PHE A 105 8.99 16.66 -4.94
C PHE A 105 10.00 15.74 -4.27
N PHE A 106 9.52 14.95 -3.34
CA PHE A 106 10.21 13.81 -2.75
C PHE A 106 9.70 12.54 -3.40
N SER A 107 10.59 11.59 -3.66
CA SER A 107 10.20 10.27 -4.12
C SER A 107 10.96 9.18 -3.37
N GLN A 108 10.25 8.09 -3.05
CA GLN A 108 10.80 6.93 -2.34
C GLN A 108 10.24 5.65 -2.99
N ILE A 109 11.01 4.58 -2.98
CA ILE A 109 10.49 3.27 -3.36
C ILE A 109 9.63 2.73 -2.22
N ARG A 110 8.45 2.27 -2.59
CA ARG A 110 7.47 1.64 -1.69
C ARG A 110 7.04 0.30 -2.29
N VAL A 111 6.50 -0.55 -1.42
CA VAL A 111 5.99 -1.86 -1.81
C VAL A 111 4.48 -1.79 -1.92
N GLY A 112 3.98 -2.21 -3.07
CA GLY A 112 2.55 -2.24 -3.41
C GLY A 112 2.00 -3.66 -3.45
N LYS A 113 0.91 -3.83 -4.23
CA LYS A 113 0.20 -5.11 -4.35
C LYS A 113 1.17 -6.25 -4.69
N ASN A 114 1.07 -7.34 -3.93
CA ASN A 114 1.83 -8.58 -4.07
C ASN A 114 3.36 -8.38 -4.09
N GLY A 115 3.85 -7.37 -3.36
CA GLY A 115 5.29 -7.11 -3.27
C GLY A 115 5.89 -6.30 -4.43
N ARG A 116 5.07 -5.78 -5.37
CA ARG A 116 5.57 -4.96 -6.49
C ARG A 116 6.08 -3.62 -5.98
N LYS A 117 7.31 -3.30 -6.33
CA LYS A 117 7.93 -2.01 -5.98
C LYS A 117 7.47 -0.93 -6.95
N PHE A 118 7.17 0.26 -6.40
CA PHE A 118 6.82 1.42 -7.20
C PHE A 118 7.41 2.70 -6.60
N ARG A 119 7.54 3.75 -7.41
CA ARG A 119 8.01 5.05 -6.97
C ARG A 119 6.85 5.87 -6.44
N PHE A 120 6.86 6.10 -5.15
CA PHE A 120 5.87 6.87 -4.39
C PHE A 120 6.25 8.35 -4.38
N TYR A 121 5.31 9.26 -4.65
CA TYR A 121 5.57 10.69 -4.76
C TYR A 121 4.88 11.48 -3.65
N LYS A 122 5.57 12.51 -3.14
CA LYS A 122 5.04 13.51 -2.21
C LYS A 122 5.63 14.89 -2.51
N PHE A 123 5.00 15.95 -2.00
CA PHE A 123 5.76 17.19 -1.81
C PHE A 123 6.80 16.99 -0.72
N ARG A 124 7.95 17.57 -0.93
CA ARG A 124 8.98 17.58 0.11
C ARG A 124 8.52 18.44 1.28
N SER A 125 8.39 17.85 2.43
CA SER A 125 8.01 18.49 3.70
C SER A 125 9.13 18.48 4.73
N MET A 126 10.25 17.81 4.42
CA MET A 126 11.43 17.66 5.27
C MET A 126 12.68 18.19 4.59
N ASN A 127 13.70 18.51 5.38
CA ASN A 127 15.03 18.91 4.89
C ASN A 127 15.66 17.82 4.01
N VAL A 128 16.62 18.20 3.17
CA VAL A 128 17.22 17.29 2.18
C VAL A 128 17.94 16.12 2.82
N ASN A 129 18.56 16.33 3.98
CA ASN A 129 19.29 15.33 4.78
C ASN A 129 18.43 14.59 5.81
N ALA A 130 17.10 14.62 5.67
CA ALA A 130 16.17 14.03 6.66
C ALA A 130 16.32 12.51 6.83
N GLU A 131 16.70 11.78 5.77
CA GLU A 131 16.91 10.32 5.87
C GLU A 131 18.18 9.98 6.69
N GLU A 132 19.24 10.78 6.59
CA GLU A 132 20.47 10.61 7.39
C GLU A 132 20.16 10.86 8.87
N GLN A 133 19.42 11.93 9.16
CA GLN A 133 18.99 12.28 10.52
C GLN A 133 18.00 11.27 11.12
N LYS A 134 17.28 10.49 10.32
CA LYS A 134 16.36 9.45 10.81
C LYS A 134 17.07 8.45 11.71
N LYS A 135 18.31 8.06 11.38
CA LYS A 135 19.08 7.08 12.16
C LYS A 135 19.37 7.57 13.58
N GLU A 136 19.65 8.85 13.74
CA GLU A 136 19.92 9.48 15.04
C GLU A 136 18.65 9.61 15.88
N LEU A 137 17.51 9.75 15.23
CA LEU A 137 16.19 9.93 15.87
C LEU A 137 15.46 8.62 16.17
N MET A 138 16.00 7.46 15.80
CA MET A 138 15.37 6.15 16.03
C MET A 138 15.04 5.88 17.49
N GLY A 139 15.84 6.40 18.42
CA GLY A 139 15.58 6.31 19.87
C GLY A 139 14.37 7.09 20.36
N GLN A 140 13.82 8.00 19.55
CA GLN A 140 12.64 8.82 19.86
C GLN A 140 11.40 8.37 19.08
N ASN A 141 11.41 7.14 18.56
CA ASN A 141 10.26 6.59 17.83
C ASN A 141 9.07 6.39 18.78
N GLU A 142 7.91 6.93 18.38
CA GLU A 142 6.63 6.83 19.13
C GLU A 142 5.81 5.58 18.74
N MET A 143 6.25 4.84 17.70
CA MET A 143 5.59 3.63 17.26
C MET A 143 6.31 2.40 17.76
N SER A 144 5.54 1.36 18.10
CA SER A 144 6.07 0.01 18.26
C SER A 144 6.29 -0.66 16.90
N GLY A 145 7.27 -1.57 16.81
CA GLY A 145 7.49 -2.40 15.61
C GLY A 145 8.24 -1.70 14.47
N LEU A 146 7.83 -1.97 13.23
CA LEU A 146 8.60 -1.66 12.02
C LEU A 146 8.45 -0.22 11.51
N MET A 147 7.50 0.55 12.04
CA MET A 147 7.22 1.90 11.56
C MET A 147 7.94 2.95 12.40
N PHE A 148 8.38 4.04 11.73
CA PHE A 148 8.93 5.21 12.40
C PHE A 148 7.91 6.38 12.37
N LYS A 149 7.61 6.94 13.54
CA LYS A 149 6.77 8.11 13.69
C LYS A 149 7.27 8.95 14.86
N MET A 150 7.21 10.26 14.69
CA MET A 150 7.52 11.27 15.69
C MET A 150 6.59 12.46 15.47
N GLU A 151 5.91 12.93 16.53
CA GLU A 151 4.91 14.02 16.43
C GLU A 151 5.59 15.35 16.12
N ASP A 152 6.61 15.70 16.90
CA ASP A 152 7.44 16.90 16.70
C ASP A 152 8.76 16.57 16.00
N ASP A 153 8.67 16.18 14.75
CA ASP A 153 9.83 15.79 13.94
C ASP A 153 10.67 17.04 13.54
N PRO A 154 11.89 17.21 14.06
CA PRO A 154 12.73 18.39 13.79
C PRO A 154 13.17 18.51 12.34
N ARG A 155 13.08 17.44 11.55
CA ARG A 155 13.42 17.42 10.13
C ARG A 155 12.39 18.16 9.27
N VAL A 156 11.19 18.42 9.81
CA VAL A 156 10.08 19.05 9.09
C VAL A 156 10.19 20.57 9.18
N PHE A 157 10.34 21.24 8.03
CA PHE A 157 10.37 22.71 7.97
C PHE A 157 8.96 23.32 8.13
N PRO A 158 8.84 24.64 8.45
CA PRO A 158 7.56 25.24 8.87
C PRO A 158 6.39 25.02 7.90
N VAL A 159 6.54 25.29 6.59
CA VAL A 159 5.45 25.01 5.65
C VAL A 159 5.20 23.50 5.49
N GLY A 160 6.21 22.68 5.70
CA GLY A 160 6.08 21.22 5.74
C GLY A 160 5.14 20.75 6.84
N ARG A 161 5.19 21.35 8.05
CA ARG A 161 4.25 21.06 9.13
C ARG A 161 2.81 21.39 8.73
N PHE A 162 2.60 22.55 8.11
CA PHE A 162 1.29 22.92 7.58
C PHE A 162 0.79 21.93 6.53
N MET A 163 1.62 21.59 5.54
CA MET A 163 1.24 20.64 4.49
C MET A 163 0.89 19.26 5.07
N ARG A 164 1.65 18.76 6.02
CA ARG A 164 1.40 17.47 6.69
C ARG A 164 0.10 17.47 7.50
N LYS A 165 -0.18 18.58 8.21
CA LYS A 165 -1.43 18.73 8.98
C LYS A 165 -2.67 18.60 8.11
N PHE A 166 -2.63 19.11 6.88
CA PHE A 166 -3.74 19.05 5.92
C PHE A 166 -3.57 17.98 4.84
N SER A 167 -2.55 17.13 4.95
CA SER A 167 -2.21 16.09 3.96
C SER A 167 -1.97 16.62 2.55
N ILE A 168 -1.63 17.90 2.41
CA ILE A 168 -1.30 18.54 1.11
C ILE A 168 -0.03 17.91 0.51
N ASP A 169 0.91 17.49 1.36
CA ASP A 169 2.13 16.80 0.93
C ASP A 169 1.85 15.49 0.20
N GLU A 170 0.68 14.90 0.37
CA GLU A 170 0.27 13.64 -0.25
C GLU A 170 -0.38 13.80 -1.63
N LEU A 171 -0.75 15.03 -2.05
CA LEU A 171 -1.42 15.27 -3.34
C LEU A 171 -0.67 14.71 -4.57
N PRO A 172 0.67 14.71 -4.67
CA PRO A 172 1.36 14.10 -5.81
C PRO A 172 1.10 12.60 -5.98
N GLN A 173 0.58 11.89 -4.95
CA GLN A 173 0.21 10.47 -5.05
C GLN A 173 -0.97 10.23 -6.01
N PHE A 174 -1.76 11.25 -6.36
CA PHE A 174 -2.79 11.12 -7.40
C PHE A 174 -2.20 10.71 -8.75
N TRP A 175 -0.93 11.03 -9.00
CA TRP A 175 -0.20 10.49 -10.15
C TRP A 175 0.00 8.98 -10.06
N ASN A 176 0.33 8.45 -8.87
CA ASN A 176 0.43 6.99 -8.65
C ASN A 176 -0.92 6.29 -8.83
N ILE A 177 -2.03 6.95 -8.45
CA ILE A 177 -3.38 6.41 -8.64
C ILE A 177 -3.72 6.32 -10.12
N LEU A 178 -3.44 7.36 -10.91
CA LEU A 178 -3.67 7.35 -12.35
C LEU A 178 -2.84 6.28 -13.07
N LYS A 179 -1.55 6.15 -12.70
CA LYS A 179 -0.68 5.08 -13.20
C LYS A 179 -1.21 3.69 -12.84
N GLY A 180 -1.95 3.56 -11.75
CA GLY A 180 -2.45 2.28 -11.25
C GLY A 180 -1.53 1.59 -10.25
N ASP A 181 -0.46 2.26 -9.80
CA ASP A 181 0.39 1.80 -8.70
C ASP A 181 -0.37 1.81 -7.37
N MET A 182 -1.26 2.82 -7.21
CA MET A 182 -2.11 3.03 -6.03
C MET A 182 -3.60 3.12 -6.40
N SER A 183 -4.42 3.21 -5.38
CA SER A 183 -5.86 3.43 -5.42
C SER A 183 -6.23 4.61 -4.51
N LEU A 184 -7.43 5.17 -4.64
CA LEU A 184 -7.96 6.14 -3.69
C LEU A 184 -8.06 5.52 -2.29
N VAL A 185 -8.60 4.30 -2.21
CA VAL A 185 -8.80 3.56 -0.95
C VAL A 185 -8.04 2.24 -1.00
N GLY A 186 -7.21 2.00 0.00
CA GLY A 186 -6.41 0.79 0.14
C GLY A 186 -5.54 0.83 1.40
N THR A 187 -4.63 -0.12 1.53
CA THR A 187 -3.68 -0.19 2.64
C THR A 187 -2.54 0.82 2.47
N ARG A 188 -1.88 1.20 3.57
CA ARG A 188 -0.68 2.05 3.50
C ARG A 188 0.47 1.25 2.85
N PRO A 189 1.16 1.80 1.82
CA PRO A 189 2.31 1.13 1.23
C PRO A 189 3.52 1.19 2.18
N PRO A 190 4.09 0.04 2.59
CA PRO A 190 5.29 0.00 3.42
C PRO A 190 6.54 0.47 2.65
N THR A 191 7.57 0.89 3.39
CA THR A 191 8.93 1.05 2.85
C THR A 191 9.55 -0.32 2.56
N GLU A 192 10.67 -0.35 1.82
CA GLU A 192 11.44 -1.59 1.63
C GLU A 192 12.00 -2.12 2.96
N GLU A 193 12.40 -1.23 3.87
CA GLU A 193 12.87 -1.60 5.21
C GLU A 193 11.75 -2.26 6.03
N GLU A 194 10.57 -1.61 6.10
CA GLU A 194 9.39 -2.17 6.78
C GLU A 194 9.02 -3.53 6.20
N PHE A 195 8.98 -3.65 4.87
CA PHE A 195 8.62 -4.89 4.19
C PHE A 195 9.62 -6.03 4.43
N SER A 196 10.91 -5.73 4.57
CA SER A 196 11.92 -6.75 4.87
C SER A 196 11.70 -7.44 6.23
N GLY A 197 11.05 -6.74 7.17
CA GLY A 197 10.67 -7.27 8.49
C GLY A 197 9.27 -7.92 8.52
N TYR A 198 8.54 -8.00 7.39
CA TYR A 198 7.18 -8.56 7.36
C TYR A 198 7.20 -10.08 7.49
N GLU A 199 6.43 -10.60 8.43
CA GLU A 199 6.02 -12.00 8.50
C GLU A 199 4.93 -12.32 7.44
N ALA A 200 4.58 -13.61 7.25
CA ALA A 200 3.57 -14.04 6.30
C ALA A 200 2.23 -13.32 6.53
N ARG A 201 1.74 -13.28 7.77
CA ARG A 201 0.49 -12.61 8.16
C ARG A 201 0.45 -11.12 7.81
N HIS A 202 1.60 -10.41 7.91
CA HIS A 202 1.68 -8.98 7.56
C HIS A 202 1.55 -8.77 6.05
N ARG A 203 1.92 -9.77 5.22
CA ARG A 203 1.84 -9.70 3.76
C ARG A 203 0.42 -9.74 3.22
N ALA A 204 -0.54 -10.23 4.00
CA ALA A 204 -1.96 -10.21 3.64
C ALA A 204 -2.47 -8.81 3.23
N ARG A 205 -1.97 -7.77 3.89
CA ARG A 205 -2.29 -6.37 3.56
C ARG A 205 -1.82 -5.92 2.17
N LEU A 206 -0.90 -6.66 1.56
CA LEU A 206 -0.42 -6.40 0.20
C LEU A 206 -1.25 -7.13 -0.87
N GLY A 207 -2.25 -7.93 -0.50
CA GLY A 207 -3.16 -8.59 -1.45
C GLY A 207 -4.03 -7.62 -2.24
N ILE A 208 -4.13 -6.36 -1.80
CA ILE A 208 -4.83 -5.27 -2.49
C ILE A 208 -3.87 -4.14 -2.86
N LYS A 209 -4.30 -3.27 -3.80
CA LYS A 209 -3.52 -2.05 -4.12
C LYS A 209 -3.45 -1.14 -2.91
N PRO A 210 -2.28 -0.52 -2.63
CA PRO A 210 -2.16 0.48 -1.60
C PRO A 210 -3.03 1.71 -1.93
N GLY A 211 -3.51 2.39 -0.89
CA GLY A 211 -4.40 3.54 -1.00
C GLY A 211 -3.77 4.86 -0.57
N LEU A 212 -4.35 5.95 -1.08
CA LEU A 212 -4.13 7.29 -0.55
C LEU A 212 -4.77 7.43 0.84
N THR A 213 -5.95 6.82 1.01
CA THR A 213 -6.65 6.66 2.29
C THR A 213 -7.03 5.20 2.51
N GLY A 214 -7.41 4.84 3.73
CA GLY A 214 -7.82 3.48 4.09
C GLY A 214 -8.29 3.41 5.54
N MET A 215 -8.64 2.21 5.99
CA MET A 215 -9.18 1.98 7.34
C MET A 215 -8.30 2.58 8.43
N TRP A 216 -7.00 2.34 8.39
CA TRP A 216 -6.06 2.90 9.36
C TRP A 216 -6.12 4.44 9.43
N GLN A 217 -6.16 5.12 8.26
CA GLN A 217 -6.18 6.58 8.22
C GLN A 217 -7.47 7.16 8.82
N VAL A 218 -8.62 6.49 8.66
CA VAL A 218 -9.91 6.97 9.17
C VAL A 218 -10.21 6.53 10.61
N SER A 219 -9.57 5.44 11.06
CA SER A 219 -9.77 4.88 12.41
C SER A 219 -8.90 5.51 13.50
N GLY A 220 -8.19 6.58 13.19
CA GLY A 220 -7.42 7.32 14.21
C GLY A 220 -5.95 7.53 13.90
N ARG A 221 -5.49 7.13 12.69
CA ARG A 221 -4.15 7.40 12.10
C ARG A 221 -3.01 7.67 13.11
N SER A 222 -3.09 8.81 13.81
CA SER A 222 -2.04 9.26 14.75
C SER A 222 -2.15 8.67 16.15
N LYS A 223 -3.30 8.09 16.51
CA LYS A 223 -3.55 7.52 17.84
C LYS A 223 -3.20 6.04 17.91
N ILE A 224 -3.12 5.38 16.76
CA ILE A 224 -2.72 3.97 16.68
C ILE A 224 -1.19 3.93 16.70
N THR A 225 -0.62 3.35 17.74
CA THR A 225 0.84 3.22 17.97
C THR A 225 1.32 1.79 17.82
N ASP A 226 0.41 0.81 17.80
CA ASP A 226 0.75 -0.58 17.59
C ASP A 226 0.78 -0.90 16.09
N PHE A 227 1.88 -1.52 15.64
CA PHE A 227 2.05 -1.96 14.26
C PHE A 227 1.04 -3.05 13.86
N GLU A 228 0.63 -3.91 14.80
CA GLU A 228 -0.33 -4.99 14.54
C GLU A 228 -1.75 -4.46 14.26
N GLU A 229 -2.08 -3.26 14.72
CA GLU A 229 -3.38 -2.60 14.48
C GLU A 229 -3.40 -1.77 13.18
N VAL A 230 -2.25 -1.57 12.52
CA VAL A 230 -2.10 -0.82 11.28
C VAL A 230 -2.30 -1.70 10.06
#